data_7ee7d622e6464b11034b963daa1b9225
#
_entry.id   7ee7d622e6464b11034b963daa1b9225
#
_cell.length_a   1.000
_cell.length_b   1.000
_cell.length_c   1.000
_cell.angle_alpha   90.00
_cell.angle_beta   90.00
_cell.angle_gamma   90.00
#
_symmetry.space_group_name_H-M   'P 1'
#
loop_
_entity.id
_entity.type
_entity.pdbx_description
1 polymer ?
#
loop_
_entity_poly.entity_id
_entity_poly.type
_entity_poly.pdbx_seq_one_letter_code
_entity_poly.pdbx_strand_id
1 'polypeptide(L)'
;MISMRALECLVTIVEQGSLTQAAAVLHMSQPALSHQMAAIERDLGTPVIERLPRGIRPTAAGLAAAAEDRIALAAADRAVIAGKRVAAGTGGRIRIACAETMTAWILVPVLRDWRRRFPDVELDLKEYTSADRMLDVLLAGGTDITIGPRPTRTDKHVEVLGREEILVVASAEHRFAGLDAVPLAELAAEPLVHYNPDNGFALWIDQLAAKCGVVLPEPALRTGFPRTAAQLAAAGMGVTIVPFSALTPLPGATIRSLDPPELRDLVVVIAAPHDDLLRRFVADLKRRGLPDSCIPDLGPLGAPSGPARATVMPGDAYPVSAHSGRAP
;
A
#
# COMPACT_ATOMS: atom_id res chain seq x y z
N MET A 1 -28.16 -24.60 3.27
CA MET A 1 -26.77 -24.25 3.57
C MET A 1 -26.11 -23.78 2.28
N ILE A 2 -25.58 -22.56 2.28
CA ILE A 2 -24.95 -21.92 1.12
C ILE A 2 -23.66 -22.68 0.77
N SER A 3 -23.46 -23.00 -0.51
CA SER A 3 -22.26 -23.70 -0.99
C SER A 3 -21.13 -22.70 -1.27
N MET A 4 -19.86 -23.15 -1.20
CA MET A 4 -18.70 -22.33 -1.57
C MET A 4 -18.84 -21.77 -3.00
N ARG A 5 -19.42 -22.56 -3.91
CA ARG A 5 -19.68 -22.11 -5.28
C ARG A 5 -20.68 -20.97 -5.35
N ALA A 6 -21.69 -20.98 -4.48
CA ALA A 6 -22.66 -19.90 -4.39
C ALA A 6 -21.99 -18.60 -3.87
N LEU A 7 -21.10 -18.71 -2.87
CA LEU A 7 -20.32 -17.55 -2.37
C LEU A 7 -19.46 -16.94 -3.49
N GLU A 8 -18.74 -17.78 -4.26
CA GLU A 8 -17.96 -17.31 -5.44
C GLU A 8 -18.87 -16.58 -6.44
N CYS A 9 -20.06 -17.12 -6.69
CA CYS A 9 -21.00 -16.50 -7.62
C CYS A 9 -21.42 -15.11 -7.15
N LEU A 10 -21.78 -14.92 -5.89
CA LEU A 10 -22.18 -13.62 -5.37
C LEU A 10 -21.03 -12.60 -5.44
N VAL A 11 -19.85 -12.98 -4.97
CA VAL A 11 -18.67 -12.11 -5.02
C VAL A 11 -18.36 -11.67 -6.45
N THR A 12 -18.30 -12.62 -7.40
CA THR A 12 -18.01 -12.32 -8.81
C THR A 12 -19.08 -11.44 -9.44
N ILE A 13 -20.36 -11.66 -9.14
CA ILE A 13 -21.46 -10.84 -9.64
C ILE A 13 -21.35 -9.40 -9.14
N VAL A 14 -21.04 -9.22 -7.86
CA VAL A 14 -20.85 -7.88 -7.27
C VAL A 14 -19.66 -7.15 -7.92
N GLU A 15 -18.59 -7.88 -8.22
CA GLU A 15 -17.37 -7.31 -8.85
C GLU A 15 -17.56 -6.95 -10.32
N GLN A 16 -18.27 -7.80 -11.07
CA GLN A 16 -18.46 -7.59 -12.51
C GLN A 16 -19.62 -6.64 -12.86
N GLY A 17 -20.58 -6.43 -11.94
CA GLY A 17 -21.77 -5.63 -12.19
C GLY A 17 -22.66 -6.18 -13.32
N SER A 18 -22.41 -7.39 -13.79
CA SER A 18 -23.08 -8.04 -14.94
C SER A 18 -23.16 -9.54 -14.78
N LEU A 19 -24.36 -10.10 -14.85
CA LEU A 19 -24.56 -11.56 -14.80
C LEU A 19 -23.88 -12.28 -15.96
N THR A 20 -23.87 -11.68 -17.16
CA THR A 20 -23.23 -12.27 -18.34
C THR A 20 -21.71 -12.33 -18.19
N GLN A 21 -21.11 -11.23 -17.70
CA GLN A 21 -19.65 -11.18 -17.45
C GLN A 21 -19.25 -12.12 -16.31
N ALA A 22 -20.01 -12.12 -15.21
CA ALA A 22 -19.76 -13.03 -14.10
C ALA A 22 -19.86 -14.50 -14.52
N ALA A 23 -20.85 -14.85 -15.33
CA ALA A 23 -20.98 -16.21 -15.87
C ALA A 23 -19.78 -16.61 -16.75
N ALA A 24 -19.29 -15.70 -17.58
CA ALA A 24 -18.09 -15.92 -18.38
C ALA A 24 -16.84 -16.14 -17.52
N VAL A 25 -16.62 -15.28 -16.49
CA VAL A 25 -15.49 -15.40 -15.56
C VAL A 25 -15.53 -16.73 -14.79
N LEU A 26 -16.72 -17.16 -14.38
CA LEU A 26 -16.92 -18.40 -13.62
C LEU A 26 -17.01 -19.64 -14.49
N HIS A 27 -16.92 -19.52 -15.82
CA HIS A 27 -17.13 -20.59 -16.79
C HIS A 27 -18.45 -21.32 -16.59
N MET A 28 -19.53 -20.56 -16.33
CA MET A 28 -20.88 -21.06 -16.10
C MET A 28 -21.84 -20.55 -17.17
N SER A 29 -22.95 -21.26 -17.35
CA SER A 29 -24.08 -20.68 -18.08
C SER A 29 -24.81 -19.64 -17.21
N GLN A 30 -25.36 -18.61 -17.83
CA GLN A 30 -26.13 -17.58 -17.11
C GLN A 30 -27.34 -18.18 -16.32
N PRO A 31 -28.10 -19.18 -16.84
CA PRO A 31 -29.12 -19.85 -16.03
C PRO A 31 -28.58 -20.54 -14.79
N ALA A 32 -27.41 -21.21 -14.89
CA ALA A 32 -26.77 -21.84 -13.73
C ALA A 32 -26.36 -20.82 -12.68
N LEU A 33 -25.79 -19.69 -13.11
CA LEU A 33 -25.44 -18.58 -12.21
C LEU A 33 -26.69 -17.99 -11.54
N SER A 34 -27.77 -17.77 -12.29
CA SER A 34 -29.05 -17.28 -11.75
C SER A 34 -29.66 -18.25 -10.73
N HIS A 35 -29.50 -19.55 -10.94
CA HIS A 35 -29.94 -20.56 -9.96
C HIS A 35 -29.16 -20.50 -8.64
N GLN A 36 -27.82 -20.27 -8.70
CA GLN A 36 -27.01 -20.06 -7.50
C GLN A 36 -27.46 -18.81 -6.74
N MET A 37 -27.73 -17.71 -7.44
CA MET A 37 -28.24 -16.48 -6.81
C MET A 37 -29.59 -16.70 -6.13
N ALA A 38 -30.53 -17.38 -6.78
CA ALA A 38 -31.83 -17.69 -6.19
C ALA A 38 -31.71 -18.57 -4.93
N ALA A 39 -30.69 -19.42 -4.84
CA ALA A 39 -30.42 -20.20 -3.63
C ALA A 39 -29.91 -19.27 -2.48
N ILE A 40 -29.01 -18.35 -2.75
CA ILE A 40 -28.53 -17.37 -1.75
C ILE A 40 -29.69 -16.47 -1.28
N GLU A 41 -30.47 -15.91 -2.20
CA GLU A 41 -31.60 -15.04 -1.87
C GLU A 41 -32.67 -15.76 -1.03
N ARG A 42 -32.88 -17.04 -1.29
CA ARG A 42 -33.77 -17.88 -0.49
C ARG A 42 -33.25 -18.09 0.93
N ASP A 43 -31.95 -18.37 1.08
CA ASP A 43 -31.34 -18.59 2.40
C ASP A 43 -31.28 -17.27 3.21
N LEU A 44 -31.09 -16.13 2.54
CA LEU A 44 -31.04 -14.79 3.17
C LEU A 44 -32.46 -14.19 3.38
N GLY A 45 -33.47 -14.69 2.67
CA GLY A 45 -34.82 -14.13 2.71
C GLY A 45 -34.98 -12.76 2.08
N THR A 46 -33.99 -12.28 1.32
CA THR A 46 -33.99 -10.97 0.67
C THR A 46 -33.18 -10.98 -0.63
N PRO A 47 -33.54 -10.14 -1.63
CA PRO A 47 -32.75 -10.00 -2.84
C PRO A 47 -31.35 -9.47 -2.55
N VAL A 48 -30.32 -10.03 -3.20
CA VAL A 48 -28.92 -9.58 -3.13
C VAL A 48 -28.52 -8.70 -4.33
N ILE A 49 -29.29 -8.75 -5.41
CA ILE A 49 -29.10 -7.91 -6.60
C ILE A 49 -30.43 -7.34 -7.08
N GLU A 50 -30.39 -6.14 -7.65
CA GLU A 50 -31.46 -5.54 -8.42
C GLU A 50 -31.12 -5.63 -9.91
N ARG A 51 -32.09 -6.09 -10.73
CA ARG A 51 -31.95 -6.12 -12.19
C ARG A 51 -32.28 -4.74 -12.76
N LEU A 52 -31.38 -4.18 -13.52
CA LEU A 52 -31.52 -2.91 -14.21
C LEU A 52 -31.70 -3.15 -15.73
N PRO A 53 -32.22 -2.18 -16.50
CA PRO A 53 -32.28 -2.28 -17.96
C PRO A 53 -30.90 -2.50 -18.60
N ARG A 54 -29.83 -2.05 -17.93
CA ARG A 54 -28.44 -2.33 -18.30
C ARG A 54 -27.66 -2.80 -17.07
N GLY A 55 -27.40 -4.12 -17.00
CA GLY A 55 -26.64 -4.75 -15.92
C GLY A 55 -27.42 -5.02 -14.65
N ILE A 56 -26.72 -5.04 -13.54
CA ILE A 56 -27.28 -5.26 -12.21
C ILE A 56 -26.71 -4.23 -11.23
N ARG A 57 -27.41 -4.05 -10.11
CA ARG A 57 -26.92 -3.30 -8.95
C ARG A 57 -27.00 -4.18 -7.71
N PRO A 58 -25.91 -4.36 -6.94
CA PRO A 58 -25.97 -5.04 -5.66
C PRO A 58 -26.87 -4.27 -4.67
N THR A 59 -27.67 -4.98 -3.90
CA THR A 59 -28.39 -4.41 -2.75
C THR A 59 -27.45 -4.22 -1.55
N ALA A 60 -27.89 -3.48 -0.52
CA ALA A 60 -27.13 -3.38 0.74
C ALA A 60 -26.89 -4.77 1.36
N ALA A 61 -27.89 -5.66 1.32
CA ALA A 61 -27.75 -7.06 1.76
C ALA A 61 -26.73 -7.82 0.90
N GLY A 62 -26.75 -7.62 -0.42
CA GLY A 62 -25.79 -8.23 -1.35
C GLY A 62 -24.35 -7.78 -1.12
N LEU A 63 -24.14 -6.49 -0.85
CA LEU A 63 -22.80 -5.96 -0.53
C LEU A 63 -22.29 -6.53 0.81
N ALA A 64 -23.13 -6.56 1.84
CA ALA A 64 -22.79 -7.12 3.15
C ALA A 64 -22.46 -8.62 3.05
N ALA A 65 -23.32 -9.41 2.37
CA ALA A 65 -23.08 -10.82 2.16
C ALA A 65 -21.79 -11.08 1.35
N ALA A 66 -21.56 -10.35 0.25
CA ALA A 66 -20.34 -10.50 -0.55
C ALA A 66 -19.05 -10.15 0.22
N ALA A 67 -19.11 -9.26 1.20
CA ALA A 67 -17.98 -8.96 2.08
C ALA A 67 -17.62 -10.17 2.94
N GLU A 68 -18.61 -10.81 3.59
CA GLU A 68 -18.41 -12.02 4.40
C GLU A 68 -18.04 -13.24 3.53
N ASP A 69 -18.63 -13.35 2.34
CA ASP A 69 -18.32 -14.42 1.38
C ASP A 69 -16.85 -14.42 0.97
N ARG A 70 -16.24 -13.21 0.76
CA ARG A 70 -14.80 -13.08 0.49
C ARG A 70 -13.97 -13.63 1.64
N ILE A 71 -14.37 -13.36 2.87
CA ILE A 71 -13.68 -13.87 4.07
C ILE A 71 -13.75 -15.40 4.11
N ALA A 72 -14.92 -15.96 3.86
CA ALA A 72 -15.15 -17.41 3.86
C ALA A 72 -14.33 -18.13 2.76
N LEU A 73 -14.34 -17.59 1.54
CA LEU A 73 -13.56 -18.12 0.40
C LEU A 73 -12.05 -18.07 0.70
N ALA A 74 -11.56 -16.96 1.21
CA ALA A 74 -10.17 -16.84 1.59
C ALA A 74 -9.79 -17.77 2.76
N ALA A 75 -10.71 -18.06 3.67
CA ALA A 75 -10.50 -19.05 4.75
C ALA A 75 -10.38 -20.48 4.20
N ALA A 76 -11.20 -20.84 3.22
CA ALA A 76 -11.11 -22.14 2.56
C ALA A 76 -9.78 -22.32 1.82
N ASP A 77 -9.32 -21.31 1.10
CA ASP A 77 -8.00 -21.31 0.45
C ASP A 77 -6.87 -21.46 1.46
N ARG A 78 -6.94 -20.75 2.59
CA ARG A 78 -5.98 -20.90 3.69
C ARG A 78 -5.95 -22.31 4.25
N ALA A 79 -7.10 -22.97 4.40
CA ALA A 79 -7.16 -24.35 4.89
C ALA A 79 -6.44 -25.33 3.94
N VAL A 80 -6.65 -25.18 2.62
CA VAL A 80 -5.96 -25.99 1.61
C VAL A 80 -4.45 -25.75 1.64
N ILE A 81 -4.03 -24.49 1.74
CA ILE A 81 -2.62 -24.10 1.81
C ILE A 81 -1.99 -24.65 3.09
N ALA A 82 -2.67 -24.53 4.25
CA ALA A 82 -2.20 -25.06 5.52
C ALA A 82 -1.99 -26.58 5.47
N GLY A 83 -2.96 -27.31 4.88
CA GLY A 83 -2.82 -28.76 4.67
C GLY A 83 -1.61 -29.13 3.78
N LYS A 84 -1.42 -28.40 2.69
CA LYS A 84 -0.26 -28.59 1.81
C LYS A 84 1.06 -28.25 2.48
N ARG A 85 1.11 -27.24 3.35
CA ARG A 85 2.30 -26.88 4.14
C ARG A 85 2.74 -28.00 5.07
N VAL A 86 1.79 -28.60 5.77
CA VAL A 86 2.07 -29.75 6.67
C VAL A 86 2.56 -30.95 5.87
N ALA A 87 1.97 -31.23 4.72
CA ALA A 87 2.34 -32.33 3.85
C ALA A 87 3.71 -32.16 3.20
N ALA A 88 4.12 -30.92 2.92
CA ALA A 88 5.39 -30.60 2.25
C ALA A 88 6.54 -30.19 3.20
N GLY A 89 6.27 -29.96 4.47
CA GLY A 89 7.25 -29.62 5.51
C GLY A 89 7.94 -28.25 5.40
N THR A 90 7.76 -27.47 4.31
CA THR A 90 8.57 -26.26 4.04
C THR A 90 7.88 -25.17 3.22
N GLY A 91 6.82 -25.43 2.51
CA GLY A 91 6.20 -24.48 1.56
C GLY A 91 5.07 -23.66 2.18
N GLY A 92 4.81 -22.50 1.60
CA GLY A 92 3.69 -21.68 2.00
C GLY A 92 3.56 -20.43 1.12
N ARG A 93 2.51 -19.64 1.37
CA ARG A 93 2.30 -18.35 0.72
C ARG A 93 2.11 -17.28 1.78
N ILE A 94 2.74 -16.14 1.60
CA ILE A 94 2.51 -14.92 2.39
C ILE A 94 1.98 -13.86 1.44
N ARG A 95 0.74 -13.44 1.67
CA ARG A 95 0.13 -12.33 0.95
C ARG A 95 0.32 -11.05 1.77
N ILE A 96 1.03 -10.11 1.20
CA ILE A 96 1.48 -8.89 1.86
C ILE A 96 0.75 -7.70 1.24
N ALA A 97 0.03 -6.91 2.04
CA ALA A 97 -0.37 -5.57 1.67
C ALA A 97 0.61 -4.57 2.29
N CYS A 98 1.24 -3.73 1.48
CA CYS A 98 2.24 -2.78 1.94
C CYS A 98 1.88 -1.36 1.50
N ALA A 99 2.14 -0.37 2.37
CA ALA A 99 2.09 1.01 1.93
C ALA A 99 3.16 1.24 0.86
N GLU A 100 2.78 1.86 -0.26
CA GLU A 100 3.62 2.04 -1.46
C GLU A 100 5.00 2.62 -1.11
N THR A 101 5.06 3.64 -0.27
CA THR A 101 6.31 4.28 0.13
C THR A 101 7.24 3.36 0.92
N MET A 102 6.70 2.35 1.60
CA MET A 102 7.44 1.45 2.49
C MET A 102 8.03 0.25 1.76
N THR A 103 7.49 -0.11 0.60
CA THR A 103 7.96 -1.28 -0.15
C THR A 103 9.46 -1.20 -0.44
N ALA A 104 9.91 -0.14 -1.09
CA ALA A 104 11.33 0.03 -1.42
C ALA A 104 12.18 0.32 -0.17
N TRP A 105 11.61 1.03 0.79
CA TRP A 105 12.35 1.52 1.96
C TRP A 105 12.69 0.39 2.95
N ILE A 106 11.73 -0.45 3.33
CA ILE A 106 11.94 -1.48 4.36
C ILE A 106 11.71 -2.91 3.87
N LEU A 107 10.78 -3.12 2.92
CA LEU A 107 10.30 -4.46 2.60
C LEU A 107 11.21 -5.19 1.60
N VAL A 108 11.68 -4.52 0.56
CA VAL A 108 12.53 -5.14 -0.49
C VAL A 108 13.71 -5.93 0.06
N PRO A 109 14.52 -5.42 1.02
CA PRO A 109 15.63 -6.18 1.57
C PRO A 109 15.17 -7.44 2.34
N VAL A 110 14.03 -7.38 3.04
CA VAL A 110 13.45 -8.53 3.75
C VAL A 110 12.99 -9.58 2.76
N LEU A 111 12.27 -9.18 1.71
CA LEU A 111 11.81 -10.09 0.65
C LEU A 111 12.98 -10.79 -0.06
N ARG A 112 14.06 -10.03 -0.35
CA ARG A 112 15.28 -10.59 -0.94
C ARG A 112 15.90 -11.67 -0.07
N ASP A 113 16.00 -11.42 1.24
CA ASP A 113 16.57 -12.37 2.18
C ASP A 113 15.66 -13.59 2.36
N TRP A 114 14.35 -13.38 2.38
CA TRP A 114 13.35 -14.45 2.44
C TRP A 114 13.38 -15.34 1.21
N ARG A 115 13.46 -14.77 0.01
CA ARG A 115 13.57 -15.52 -1.24
C ARG A 115 14.76 -16.47 -1.26
N ARG A 116 15.88 -16.09 -0.61
CA ARG A 116 17.08 -16.94 -0.51
C ARG A 116 16.97 -18.00 0.57
N ARG A 117 16.36 -17.67 1.73
CA ARG A 117 16.26 -18.59 2.87
C ARG A 117 15.10 -19.56 2.76
N PHE A 118 14.03 -19.16 2.11
CA PHE A 118 12.78 -19.91 1.96
C PHE A 118 12.32 -19.90 0.50
N PRO A 119 13.04 -20.60 -0.41
CA PRO A 119 12.76 -20.54 -1.86
C PRO A 119 11.37 -21.08 -2.22
N ASP A 120 10.83 -21.99 -1.39
CA ASP A 120 9.50 -22.61 -1.59
C ASP A 120 8.34 -21.78 -1.01
N VAL A 121 8.61 -20.63 -0.39
CA VAL A 121 7.59 -19.71 0.08
C VAL A 121 7.23 -18.74 -1.03
N GLU A 122 5.97 -18.77 -1.45
CA GLU A 122 5.40 -17.78 -2.37
C GLU A 122 5.15 -16.46 -1.64
N LEU A 123 5.71 -15.37 -2.17
CA LEU A 123 5.52 -14.02 -1.66
C LEU A 123 4.66 -13.25 -2.66
N ASP A 124 3.46 -12.86 -2.24
CA ASP A 124 2.52 -12.06 -3.05
C ASP A 124 2.40 -10.68 -2.42
N LEU A 125 2.84 -9.64 -3.15
CA LEU A 125 2.87 -8.26 -2.69
C LEU A 125 1.86 -7.42 -3.45
N LYS A 126 1.04 -6.67 -2.70
CA LYS A 126 0.18 -5.63 -3.23
C LYS A 126 0.42 -4.32 -2.50
N GLU A 127 0.53 -3.24 -3.25
CA GLU A 127 0.79 -1.90 -2.73
C GLU A 127 -0.50 -1.08 -2.64
N TYR A 128 -0.55 -0.25 -1.61
CA TYR A 128 -1.72 0.58 -1.30
C TYR A 128 -1.28 1.99 -0.87
N THR A 129 -2.16 2.94 -1.06
CA THR A 129 -2.00 4.33 -0.62
C THR A 129 -2.81 4.66 0.63
N SER A 130 -3.54 3.68 1.19
CA SER A 130 -4.37 3.86 2.38
C SER A 130 -4.22 2.68 3.35
N ALA A 131 -3.90 2.98 4.62
CA ALA A 131 -3.80 1.99 5.69
C ALA A 131 -5.15 1.34 6.00
N ASP A 132 -6.23 2.11 5.99
CA ASP A 132 -7.57 1.60 6.23
C ASP A 132 -8.00 0.65 5.11
N ARG A 133 -7.64 0.96 3.85
CA ARG A 133 -7.88 0.06 2.72
C ARG A 133 -7.10 -1.25 2.84
N MET A 134 -5.85 -1.20 3.31
CA MET A 134 -5.06 -2.41 3.61
C MET A 134 -5.74 -3.25 4.69
N LEU A 135 -6.26 -2.61 5.75
CA LEU A 135 -7.00 -3.29 6.82
C LEU A 135 -8.27 -3.93 6.29
N ASP A 136 -9.06 -3.25 5.45
CA ASP A 136 -10.26 -3.82 4.83
C ASP A 136 -9.93 -5.10 4.04
N VAL A 137 -8.84 -5.08 3.26
CA VAL A 137 -8.38 -6.26 2.51
C VAL A 137 -7.92 -7.38 3.45
N LEU A 138 -7.28 -7.06 4.57
CA LEU A 138 -6.88 -8.02 5.60
C LEU A 138 -8.12 -8.68 6.23
N LEU A 139 -9.10 -7.88 6.64
CA LEU A 139 -10.35 -8.37 7.25
C LEU A 139 -11.16 -9.23 6.29
N ALA A 140 -11.17 -8.86 5.01
CA ALA A 140 -11.77 -9.67 3.95
C ALA A 140 -10.97 -10.93 3.57
N GLY A 141 -9.84 -11.21 4.25
CA GLY A 141 -8.99 -12.36 3.98
C GLY A 141 -8.25 -12.30 2.64
N GLY A 142 -8.17 -11.13 2.00
CA GLY A 142 -7.45 -10.90 0.76
C GLY A 142 -5.93 -10.81 0.95
N THR A 143 -5.46 -10.58 2.19
CA THR A 143 -4.04 -10.56 2.56
C THR A 143 -3.83 -11.22 3.91
N ASP A 144 -2.60 -11.62 4.24
CA ASP A 144 -2.25 -12.27 5.51
C ASP A 144 -1.62 -11.27 6.49
N ILE A 145 -1.01 -10.20 5.97
CA ILE A 145 -0.28 -9.19 6.74
C ILE A 145 -0.38 -7.84 6.04
N THR A 146 -0.50 -6.77 6.83
CA THR A 146 -0.34 -5.40 6.33
C THR A 146 0.88 -4.75 6.95
N ILE A 147 1.58 -3.91 6.18
CA ILE A 147 2.78 -3.19 6.60
C ILE A 147 2.62 -1.74 6.15
N GLY A 148 2.54 -0.81 7.10
CA GLY A 148 2.29 0.58 6.76
C GLY A 148 2.02 1.48 7.96
N PRO A 149 1.47 2.67 7.73
CA PRO A 149 0.99 3.53 8.79
C PRO A 149 -0.10 2.83 9.61
N ARG A 150 -0.25 3.26 10.87
CA ARG A 150 -1.34 2.76 11.71
C ARG A 150 -2.69 3.11 11.06
N PRO A 151 -3.60 2.13 10.86
CA PRO A 151 -4.96 2.41 10.39
C PRO A 151 -5.73 3.23 11.45
N THR A 152 -6.76 3.97 11.02
CA THR A 152 -7.54 4.84 11.91
C THR A 152 -8.32 4.06 12.96
N ARG A 153 -8.66 2.81 12.67
CA ARG A 153 -9.38 1.88 13.57
C ARG A 153 -8.92 0.45 13.33
N THR A 154 -8.71 -0.30 14.39
CA THR A 154 -8.51 -1.76 14.32
C THR A 154 -8.67 -2.38 15.70
N ASP A 155 -9.29 -3.56 15.75
CA ASP A 155 -9.35 -4.46 16.90
C ASP A 155 -8.34 -5.62 16.77
N LYS A 156 -7.60 -5.67 15.67
CA LYS A 156 -6.60 -6.70 15.41
C LYS A 156 -5.30 -6.44 16.18
N HIS A 157 -4.51 -7.51 16.33
CA HIS A 157 -3.19 -7.41 16.91
C HIS A 157 -2.28 -6.54 16.03
N VAL A 158 -1.76 -5.48 16.63
CA VAL A 158 -0.90 -4.50 15.97
C VAL A 158 0.50 -4.58 16.60
N GLU A 159 1.51 -4.79 15.79
CA GLU A 159 2.92 -4.71 16.20
C GLU A 159 3.55 -3.44 15.64
N VAL A 160 4.14 -2.63 16.52
CA VAL A 160 4.83 -1.41 16.11
C VAL A 160 6.21 -1.76 15.57
N LEU A 161 6.54 -1.26 14.38
CA LEU A 161 7.87 -1.34 13.76
C LEU A 161 8.75 -0.16 14.15
N GLY A 162 8.15 1.00 14.38
CA GLY A 162 8.82 2.24 14.70
C GLY A 162 7.97 3.45 14.30
N ARG A 163 8.62 4.60 14.12
CA ARG A 163 7.98 5.84 13.67
C ARG A 163 8.76 6.44 12.52
N GLU A 164 8.07 7.13 11.64
CA GLU A 164 8.67 7.95 10.60
C GLU A 164 8.22 9.39 10.73
N GLU A 165 9.09 10.29 10.33
CA GLU A 165 8.82 11.72 10.33
C GLU A 165 8.02 12.13 9.09
N ILE A 166 7.19 13.14 9.28
CA ILE A 166 6.43 13.80 8.22
C ILE A 166 7.12 15.12 7.88
N LEU A 167 7.43 15.31 6.62
CA LEU A 167 8.30 16.37 6.13
C LEU A 167 7.60 17.26 5.12
N VAL A 168 8.07 18.49 5.01
CA VAL A 168 7.68 19.43 3.97
C VAL A 168 8.74 19.41 2.87
N VAL A 169 8.29 19.37 1.61
CA VAL A 169 9.15 19.45 0.42
C VAL A 169 8.74 20.65 -0.42
N ALA A 170 9.72 21.40 -0.88
CA ALA A 170 9.61 22.53 -1.80
C ALA A 170 10.78 22.54 -2.77
N SER A 171 10.81 23.48 -3.72
CA SER A 171 12.00 23.69 -4.57
C SER A 171 13.18 24.29 -3.75
N ALA A 172 14.39 24.15 -4.26
CA ALA A 172 15.60 24.70 -3.61
C ALA A 172 15.54 26.21 -3.39
N GLU A 173 14.85 26.91 -4.29
CA GLU A 173 14.75 28.37 -4.27
C GLU A 173 13.58 28.87 -3.43
N HIS A 174 12.78 27.95 -2.87
CA HIS A 174 11.62 28.32 -2.07
C HIS A 174 12.03 28.97 -0.75
N ARG A 175 11.23 29.92 -0.26
CA ARG A 175 11.51 30.65 1.01
C ARG A 175 11.74 29.73 2.22
N PHE A 176 11.18 28.50 2.18
CA PHE A 176 11.42 27.50 3.23
C PHE A 176 12.87 27.00 3.29
N ALA A 177 13.68 27.26 2.27
CA ALA A 177 15.11 26.95 2.31
C ALA A 177 15.86 27.71 3.44
N GLY A 178 15.38 28.89 3.78
CA GLY A 178 15.93 29.71 4.87
C GLY A 178 15.42 29.37 6.27
N LEU A 179 14.54 28.36 6.43
CA LEU A 179 13.97 27.93 7.71
C LEU A 179 14.65 26.65 8.19
N ASP A 180 14.78 26.49 9.50
CA ASP A 180 15.19 25.21 10.12
C ASP A 180 14.05 24.20 10.11
N ALA A 181 12.82 24.64 10.38
CA ALA A 181 11.57 23.87 10.32
C ALA A 181 10.44 24.77 9.82
N VAL A 182 9.37 24.16 9.33
CA VAL A 182 8.23 24.86 8.72
C VAL A 182 6.99 24.72 9.60
N PRO A 183 6.49 25.82 10.21
CA PRO A 183 5.20 25.80 10.86
C PRO A 183 4.10 25.41 9.87
N LEU A 184 3.18 24.51 10.28
CA LEU A 184 2.10 24.04 9.39
C LEU A 184 1.27 25.21 8.81
N ALA A 185 1.11 26.30 9.58
CA ALA A 185 0.38 27.49 9.16
C ALA A 185 1.01 28.19 7.94
N GLU A 186 2.31 28.05 7.72
CA GLU A 186 3.01 28.64 6.58
C GLU A 186 2.57 28.04 5.23
N LEU A 187 2.06 26.79 5.26
CA LEU A 187 1.56 26.13 4.06
C LEU A 187 0.24 26.73 3.56
N ALA A 188 -0.50 27.45 4.43
CA ALA A 188 -1.77 28.08 4.05
C ALA A 188 -1.60 29.19 3.01
N ALA A 189 -0.40 29.76 2.90
CA ALA A 189 -0.08 30.83 1.96
C ALA A 189 0.60 30.33 0.67
N GLU A 190 0.82 29.02 0.52
CA GLU A 190 1.58 28.47 -0.60
C GLU A 190 0.70 27.67 -1.56
N PRO A 191 1.03 27.61 -2.85
CA PRO A 191 0.44 26.64 -3.76
C PRO A 191 0.71 25.23 -3.24
N LEU A 192 -0.35 24.44 -3.00
CA LEU A 192 -0.25 23.13 -2.40
C LEU A 192 -0.30 22.02 -3.47
N VAL A 193 0.67 21.12 -3.45
CA VAL A 193 0.59 19.82 -4.12
C VAL A 193 0.06 18.83 -3.11
N HIS A 194 -1.17 18.37 -3.28
CA HIS A 194 -1.87 17.50 -2.36
C HIS A 194 -2.14 16.13 -2.98
N TYR A 195 -2.90 15.30 -2.28
CA TYR A 195 -3.23 13.94 -2.73
C TYR A 195 -4.67 13.82 -3.22
N ASN A 196 -4.91 12.79 -4.00
CA ASN A 196 -6.26 12.39 -4.37
C ASN A 196 -7.06 11.98 -3.11
N PRO A 197 -8.39 12.17 -3.07
CA PRO A 197 -9.19 11.87 -1.89
C PRO A 197 -9.19 10.40 -1.44
N ASP A 198 -8.87 9.47 -2.33
CA ASP A 198 -8.73 8.03 -2.04
C ASP A 198 -7.38 7.65 -1.42
N ASN A 199 -6.42 8.58 -1.37
CA ASN A 199 -5.17 8.40 -0.66
C ASN A 199 -5.39 8.68 0.84
N GLY A 200 -5.17 7.68 1.69
CA GLY A 200 -5.35 7.83 3.14
C GLY A 200 -4.47 8.91 3.78
N PHE A 201 -3.37 9.28 3.14
CA PHE A 201 -2.51 10.35 3.64
C PHE A 201 -3.10 11.75 3.41
N ALA A 202 -3.98 11.93 2.40
CA ALA A 202 -4.75 13.17 2.23
C ALA A 202 -5.57 13.46 3.50
N LEU A 203 -6.40 12.50 3.89
CA LEU A 203 -7.23 12.63 5.09
C LEU A 203 -6.40 12.88 6.35
N TRP A 204 -5.24 12.22 6.48
CA TRP A 204 -4.35 12.42 7.62
C TRP A 204 -3.82 13.87 7.69
N ILE A 205 -3.40 14.44 6.55
CA ILE A 205 -2.96 15.85 6.45
C ILE A 205 -4.10 16.80 6.80
N ASP A 206 -5.28 16.58 6.24
CA ASP A 206 -6.45 17.42 6.50
C ASP A 206 -6.84 17.41 7.98
N GLN A 207 -6.78 16.24 8.62
CA GLN A 207 -7.03 16.10 10.07
C GLN A 207 -5.95 16.81 10.91
N LEU A 208 -4.67 16.70 10.50
CA LEU A 208 -3.59 17.43 11.17
C LEU A 208 -3.81 18.95 11.09
N ALA A 209 -4.12 19.46 9.90
CA ALA A 209 -4.40 20.86 9.68
C ALA A 209 -5.58 21.36 10.53
N ALA A 210 -6.69 20.59 10.52
CA ALA A 210 -7.87 20.90 11.32
C ALA A 210 -7.56 20.91 12.83
N LYS A 211 -6.78 19.95 13.33
CA LYS A 211 -6.33 19.86 14.72
C LYS A 211 -5.49 21.08 15.13
N CYS A 212 -4.67 21.59 14.20
CA CYS A 212 -3.84 22.78 14.42
C CYS A 212 -4.58 24.09 14.13
N GLY A 213 -5.86 24.05 13.74
CA GLY A 213 -6.62 25.25 13.37
C GLY A 213 -6.17 25.92 12.07
N VAL A 214 -5.48 25.17 11.20
CA VAL A 214 -4.96 25.65 9.92
C VAL A 214 -5.94 25.26 8.81
N VAL A 215 -6.29 26.24 7.97
CA VAL A 215 -7.06 26.00 6.74
C VAL A 215 -6.08 25.95 5.57
N LEU A 216 -5.90 24.74 5.01
CA LEU A 216 -5.06 24.59 3.83
C LEU A 216 -5.77 25.18 2.60
N PRO A 217 -5.02 25.72 1.62
CA PRO A 217 -5.60 26.24 0.40
C PRO A 217 -6.16 25.11 -0.48
N GLU A 218 -7.03 25.47 -1.42
CA GLU A 218 -7.39 24.53 -2.49
C GLU A 218 -6.11 24.09 -3.22
N PRO A 219 -5.90 22.78 -3.37
CA PRO A 219 -4.68 22.28 -4.00
C PRO A 219 -4.51 22.78 -5.44
N ALA A 220 -3.35 23.35 -5.74
CA ALA A 220 -2.96 23.69 -7.10
C ALA A 220 -2.82 22.45 -7.98
N LEU A 221 -2.47 21.30 -7.38
CA LEU A 221 -2.34 20.02 -8.06
C LEU A 221 -2.62 18.86 -7.09
N ARG A 222 -3.23 17.78 -7.61
CA ARG A 222 -3.43 16.52 -6.88
C ARG A 222 -2.70 15.37 -7.54
N THR A 223 -2.14 14.47 -6.73
CA THR A 223 -1.47 13.24 -7.19
C THR A 223 -1.88 12.04 -6.33
N GLY A 224 -1.71 10.83 -6.86
CA GLY A 224 -1.98 9.60 -6.13
C GLY A 224 -0.86 9.17 -5.17
N PHE A 225 0.38 9.67 -5.36
CA PHE A 225 1.56 9.09 -4.71
C PHE A 225 2.45 10.14 -4.05
N PRO A 226 2.88 9.91 -2.78
CA PRO A 226 3.76 10.83 -2.05
C PRO A 226 5.10 11.09 -2.75
N ARG A 227 5.68 10.08 -3.38
CA ARG A 227 6.92 10.23 -4.14
C ARG A 227 6.76 11.18 -5.32
N THR A 228 5.65 11.09 -6.04
CA THR A 228 5.33 12.01 -7.14
C THR A 228 5.08 13.43 -6.61
N ALA A 229 4.38 13.57 -5.47
CA ALA A 229 4.17 14.87 -4.84
C ALA A 229 5.50 15.54 -4.50
N ALA A 230 6.45 14.81 -3.92
CA ALA A 230 7.80 15.31 -3.61
C ALA A 230 8.55 15.79 -4.87
N GLN A 231 8.47 15.05 -5.98
CA GLN A 231 9.09 15.44 -7.25
C GLN A 231 8.45 16.70 -7.85
N LEU A 232 7.13 16.82 -7.79
CA LEU A 232 6.41 18.01 -8.27
C LEU A 232 6.77 19.24 -7.44
N ALA A 233 6.84 19.10 -6.11
CA ALA A 233 7.26 20.20 -5.24
C ALA A 233 8.71 20.60 -5.46
N ALA A 234 9.64 19.65 -5.61
CA ALA A 234 11.03 19.91 -5.96
C ALA A 234 11.17 20.65 -7.30
N ALA A 235 10.27 20.39 -8.25
CA ALA A 235 10.20 21.08 -9.54
C ALA A 235 9.55 22.47 -9.47
N GLY A 236 9.18 22.97 -8.28
CA GLY A 236 8.62 24.31 -8.09
C GLY A 236 7.11 24.42 -8.38
N MET A 237 6.38 23.32 -8.43
CA MET A 237 4.92 23.34 -8.68
C MET A 237 4.09 23.63 -7.41
N GLY A 238 4.75 23.99 -6.32
CA GLY A 238 4.16 24.29 -5.02
C GLY A 238 4.92 23.59 -3.89
N VAL A 239 4.30 23.50 -2.72
CA VAL A 239 4.83 22.79 -1.57
C VAL A 239 4.01 21.52 -1.29
N THR A 240 4.61 20.53 -0.65
CA THR A 240 3.88 19.31 -0.26
C THR A 240 4.33 18.79 1.10
N ILE A 241 3.49 18.00 1.73
CA ILE A 241 3.81 17.23 2.93
C ILE A 241 3.97 15.76 2.51
N VAL A 242 5.06 15.13 2.91
CA VAL A 242 5.35 13.72 2.58
C VAL A 242 5.87 12.96 3.80
N PRO A 243 5.66 11.63 3.88
CA PRO A 243 6.37 10.81 4.85
C PRO A 243 7.83 10.62 4.43
N PHE A 244 8.72 10.44 5.40
CA PHE A 244 10.13 10.17 5.14
C PHE A 244 10.36 9.02 4.15
N SER A 245 9.57 7.95 4.27
CA SER A 245 9.63 6.77 3.38
C SER A 245 9.36 7.07 1.89
N ALA A 246 8.76 8.23 1.59
CA ALA A 246 8.53 8.66 0.20
C ALA A 246 9.75 9.35 -0.41
N LEU A 247 10.74 9.76 0.40
CA LEU A 247 11.90 10.45 -0.08
C LEU A 247 12.83 9.51 -0.85
N THR A 248 13.29 10.00 -1.99
CA THR A 248 14.40 9.48 -2.76
C THR A 248 15.39 10.63 -2.91
N PRO A 249 16.61 10.44 -3.41
CA PRO A 249 17.44 11.57 -3.77
C PRO A 249 16.66 12.55 -4.66
N LEU A 250 16.46 13.76 -4.16
CA LEU A 250 15.71 14.85 -4.82
C LEU A 250 16.65 16.04 -5.01
N PRO A 251 17.50 16.01 -6.05
CA PRO A 251 18.38 17.15 -6.34
C PRO A 251 17.56 18.41 -6.56
N GLY A 252 17.96 19.50 -5.93
CA GLY A 252 17.25 20.77 -6.08
C GLY A 252 15.98 20.88 -5.25
N ALA A 253 15.80 20.07 -4.21
CA ALA A 253 14.68 20.17 -3.28
C ALA A 253 15.13 20.77 -1.93
N THR A 254 14.25 21.56 -1.35
CA THR A 254 14.24 21.91 0.08
C THR A 254 13.40 20.91 0.81
N ILE A 255 13.96 20.24 1.83
CA ILE A 255 13.27 19.31 2.70
C ILE A 255 13.42 19.82 4.13
N ARG A 256 12.29 19.96 4.84
CA ARG A 256 12.27 20.47 6.22
C ARG A 256 11.31 19.67 7.08
N SER A 257 11.61 19.60 8.37
CA SER A 257 10.66 19.14 9.39
C SER A 257 9.48 20.11 9.50
N LEU A 258 8.34 19.60 9.91
CA LEU A 258 7.26 20.47 10.43
C LEU A 258 7.67 21.06 11.79
N ASP A 259 7.07 22.18 12.17
CA ASP A 259 7.20 22.77 13.50
C ASP A 259 5.80 22.87 14.16
N PRO A 260 5.55 22.10 15.24
CA PRO A 260 6.42 21.05 15.81
C PRO A 260 6.56 19.83 14.90
N PRO A 261 7.65 19.02 15.08
CA PRO A 261 7.85 17.82 14.28
C PRO A 261 6.70 16.83 14.44
N GLU A 262 6.19 16.32 13.32
CA GLU A 262 5.12 15.33 13.29
C GLU A 262 5.66 13.95 12.95
N LEU A 263 5.28 12.97 13.78
CA LEU A 263 5.68 11.57 13.63
C LEU A 263 4.44 10.69 13.50
N ARG A 264 4.51 9.67 12.64
CA ARG A 264 3.46 8.65 12.58
C ARG A 264 4.00 7.25 12.87
N ASP A 265 3.19 6.44 13.53
CA ASP A 265 3.51 5.05 13.79
C ASP A 265 3.48 4.22 12.49
N LEU A 266 4.50 3.39 12.35
CA LEU A 266 4.55 2.33 11.34
C LEU A 266 4.30 0.99 12.03
N VAL A 267 3.37 0.23 11.49
CA VAL A 267 2.86 -0.98 12.13
C VAL A 267 2.76 -2.15 11.17
N VAL A 268 2.71 -3.33 11.76
CA VAL A 268 2.27 -4.57 11.14
C VAL A 268 0.94 -4.98 11.76
N VAL A 269 -0.04 -5.33 10.92
CA VAL A 269 -1.28 -5.99 11.35
C VAL A 269 -1.33 -7.38 10.72
N ILE A 270 -1.64 -8.40 11.51
CA ILE A 270 -1.56 -9.80 11.11
C ILE A 270 -2.94 -10.43 11.20
N ALA A 271 -3.36 -11.13 10.14
CA ALA A 271 -4.64 -11.84 10.13
C ALA A 271 -4.68 -13.04 11.07
N ALA A 272 -3.56 -13.79 11.15
CA ALA A 272 -3.44 -15.01 11.93
C ALA A 272 -2.15 -14.97 12.81
N PRO A 273 -2.18 -14.39 14.01
CA PRO A 273 -0.98 -14.21 14.86
C PRO A 273 -0.37 -15.53 15.33
N HIS A 274 -1.06 -16.65 15.20
CA HIS A 274 -0.55 -17.99 15.55
C HIS A 274 0.13 -18.73 14.37
N ASP A 275 0.15 -18.15 13.17
CA ASP A 275 0.84 -18.72 12.01
C ASP A 275 2.36 -18.54 12.15
N ASP A 276 3.10 -19.64 12.22
CA ASP A 276 4.55 -19.63 12.43
C ASP A 276 5.32 -18.95 11.31
N LEU A 277 4.83 -19.07 10.05
CA LEU A 277 5.47 -18.45 8.90
C LEU A 277 5.34 -16.92 8.99
N LEU A 278 4.14 -16.43 9.32
CA LEU A 278 3.90 -14.99 9.51
C LEU A 278 4.68 -14.44 10.69
N ARG A 279 4.74 -15.17 11.83
CA ARG A 279 5.53 -14.75 13.00
C ARG A 279 7.02 -14.63 12.68
N ARG A 280 7.58 -15.58 11.92
CA ARG A 280 8.98 -15.50 11.45
C ARG A 280 9.20 -14.30 10.54
N PHE A 281 8.27 -14.05 9.60
CA PHE A 281 8.36 -12.92 8.69
C PHE A 281 8.37 -11.60 9.47
N VAL A 282 7.45 -11.43 10.41
CA VAL A 282 7.38 -10.23 11.26
C VAL A 282 8.62 -10.09 12.14
N ALA A 283 9.13 -11.19 12.72
CA ALA A 283 10.36 -11.16 13.51
C ALA A 283 11.57 -10.72 12.67
N ASP A 284 11.67 -11.15 11.41
CA ASP A 284 12.75 -10.73 10.50
C ASP A 284 12.61 -9.25 10.12
N LEU A 285 11.38 -8.79 9.89
CA LEU A 285 11.08 -7.38 9.63
C LEU A 285 11.48 -6.50 10.83
N LYS A 286 11.09 -6.88 12.04
CA LYS A 286 11.43 -6.16 13.27
C LYS A 286 12.93 -6.16 13.55
N ARG A 287 13.61 -7.29 13.35
CA ARG A 287 15.06 -7.40 13.55
C ARG A 287 15.84 -6.50 12.63
N ARG A 288 15.35 -6.33 11.40
CA ARG A 288 15.94 -5.38 10.48
C ARG A 288 15.76 -3.95 10.98
N GLY A 289 14.64 -3.65 11.60
CA GLY A 289 14.27 -2.30 12.01
C GLY A 289 13.97 -1.36 10.82
N LEU A 290 13.67 -0.13 11.16
CA LEU A 290 13.58 0.94 10.16
C LEU A 290 14.99 1.39 9.81
N PRO A 291 15.28 1.72 8.55
CA PRO A 291 16.52 2.43 8.19
C PRO A 291 16.59 3.76 8.96
N ASP A 292 17.80 4.19 9.30
CA ASP A 292 18.00 5.45 9.98
C ASP A 292 17.26 6.56 9.25
N SER A 293 16.33 7.20 9.93
CA SER A 293 15.52 8.32 9.44
C SER A 293 16.28 9.65 9.63
N CYS A 294 17.59 9.63 9.48
CA CYS A 294 18.33 10.88 9.42
C CYS A 294 17.94 11.59 8.13
N ILE A 295 17.30 12.75 8.23
CA ILE A 295 17.33 13.72 7.15
C ILE A 295 18.83 13.87 6.85
N PRO A 296 19.31 13.55 5.63
CA PRO A 296 20.70 13.80 5.32
C PRO A 296 20.96 15.25 5.71
N ASP A 297 21.99 15.48 6.52
CA ASP A 297 22.41 16.83 6.86
C ASP A 297 22.72 17.54 5.53
N LEU A 298 21.70 18.16 4.97
CA LEU A 298 21.81 18.99 3.79
C LEU A 298 22.41 20.30 4.31
N GLY A 299 23.72 20.23 4.59
CA GLY A 299 24.50 21.37 5.03
C GLY A 299 24.15 22.63 4.22
N PRO A 300 24.39 23.82 4.75
CA PRO A 300 23.97 25.06 4.12
C PRO A 300 24.40 25.06 2.65
N LEU A 301 23.45 25.18 1.74
CA LEU A 301 23.64 25.33 0.31
C LEU A 301 24.45 26.65 0.08
N GLY A 302 25.75 26.57 0.05
CA GLY A 302 26.59 27.77 -0.09
C GLY A 302 28.09 27.54 -0.35
N ALA A 303 28.53 26.29 -0.52
CA ALA A 303 29.90 26.06 -1.00
C ALA A 303 29.88 25.09 -2.19
N PRO A 304 30.52 25.43 -3.34
CA PRO A 304 30.68 24.46 -4.41
C PRO A 304 31.60 23.36 -3.87
N SER A 305 31.03 22.18 -3.67
CA SER A 305 31.75 20.96 -3.33
C SER A 305 32.77 20.71 -4.45
N GLY A 306 34.06 20.79 -4.09
CA GLY A 306 35.12 20.29 -4.93
C GLY A 306 34.89 18.82 -5.31
N PRO A 307 35.53 18.30 -6.36
CA PRO A 307 35.22 17.03 -6.97
C PRO A 307 35.30 15.91 -5.93
N ALA A 308 34.12 15.29 -5.63
CA ALA A 308 34.05 14.10 -4.82
C ALA A 308 34.92 13.02 -5.46
N ARG A 309 35.93 12.56 -4.74
CA ARG A 309 36.71 11.37 -5.12
C ARG A 309 35.73 10.20 -5.20
N ALA A 310 35.43 9.78 -6.42
CA ALA A 310 34.73 8.55 -6.70
C ALA A 310 35.55 7.39 -6.12
N THR A 311 35.07 6.82 -5.01
CA THR A 311 35.55 5.52 -4.56
C THR A 311 34.93 4.48 -5.50
N VAL A 312 35.71 4.12 -6.52
CA VAL A 312 35.38 3.02 -7.44
C VAL A 312 35.44 1.74 -6.64
N MET A 313 34.29 1.13 -6.42
CA MET A 313 34.21 -0.27 -6.00
C MET A 313 34.61 -1.17 -7.17
N PRO A 314 35.50 -2.15 -6.98
CA PRO A 314 35.96 -2.99 -8.07
C PRO A 314 34.83 -3.92 -8.57
N GLY A 315 34.75 -3.97 -9.86
CA GLY A 315 33.84 -4.53 -10.79
C GLY A 315 33.30 -5.92 -10.62
N ASP A 316 32.16 -6.08 -11.26
CA ASP A 316 31.87 -7.31 -12.00
C ASP A 316 31.36 -6.90 -13.38
N ALA A 317 32.24 -7.13 -14.35
CA ALA A 317 31.97 -6.90 -15.76
C ALA A 317 31.08 -8.03 -16.30
N TYR A 318 29.91 -7.69 -16.79
CA TYR A 318 29.11 -8.60 -17.64
C TYR A 318 29.74 -8.64 -19.05
N PRO A 319 29.99 -9.83 -19.62
CA PRO A 319 30.49 -9.93 -20.99
C PRO A 319 29.33 -9.68 -21.97
N VAL A 320 29.48 -8.66 -22.77
CA VAL A 320 28.65 -8.43 -23.97
C VAL A 320 29.12 -9.39 -25.05
N SER A 321 28.30 -10.38 -25.38
CA SER A 321 28.55 -11.26 -26.54
C SER A 321 28.27 -10.48 -27.83
N ALA A 322 29.33 -10.20 -28.56
CA ALA A 322 29.25 -9.70 -29.92
C ALA A 322 28.80 -10.81 -30.88
N HIS A 323 27.63 -10.65 -31.48
CA HIS A 323 27.23 -11.42 -32.66
C HIS A 323 27.66 -10.65 -33.91
N SER A 324 28.69 -11.17 -34.55
CA SER A 324 29.10 -10.76 -35.87
C SER A 324 28.12 -11.30 -36.92
N GLY A 325 27.33 -10.43 -37.51
CA GLY A 325 26.54 -10.72 -38.71
C GLY A 325 27.43 -10.69 -39.95
N ARG A 326 27.43 -11.77 -40.73
CA ARG A 326 27.81 -11.77 -42.15
C ARG A 326 26.54 -11.83 -42.96
N ALA A 327 26.39 -10.87 -43.85
CA ALA A 327 25.55 -10.98 -45.05
C ALA A 327 26.31 -11.68 -46.19
N PRO A 328 25.67 -12.23 -47.18
CA PRO A 328 25.41 -11.50 -48.42
C PRO A 328 23.95 -11.10 -48.60
#